data_72b7d070be6c4f0ca47be1e632c4cbda
#
_entry.id   72b7d070be6c4f0ca47be1e632c4cbda
#
_cell.length_a   1.000
_cell.length_b   1.000
_cell.length_c   1.000
_cell.angle_alpha   90.00
_cell.angle_beta   90.00
_cell.angle_gamma   90.00
#
_symmetry.space_group_name_H-M   'P 1'
#
loop_
_entity.id
_entity.type
_entity.pdbx_description
1 polymer ?
#
loop_
_entity_poly.entity_id
_entity_poly.type
_entity_poly.pdbx_seq_one_letter_code
_entity_poly.pdbx_strand_id
1 'polypeptide(L)'
;MKHTRREFLHALSAGAAVASLSRFGVSPAWAQSAPTDYKALVCIFLFGGNDGNNVVIGADTAGYTEYSAVRGAASGINIAQSELLTIQPKNTSRVFGLHPSLAKVHPLFASGQLAVLANVGPLNRPTTKAAYLAGTDNPYQLFSHADQQAQWQTTFSDEPSRTGWGGRLADAVKSMNGSAAMPVSTSIAGNVLFAQGSATSALTVPSSGTFGLSDNGTNSIARARQQALAALLGEGRDHTLVMETADGLANAINLSTIVNPVISATNTTIQSLFNTTGNSLALQLQQVAKLIAARDTFGVKRQVFFVSLGGFDTHTGQLNTQ
;
A
#
# COMPACT_ATOMS: atom_id res chain seq x y z
N MET A 1 14.16 37.78 -10.42
CA MET A 1 13.78 36.58 -11.20
C MET A 1 12.26 36.47 -11.19
N LYS A 2 11.63 36.45 -12.35
CA LYS A 2 10.16 36.31 -12.43
C LYS A 2 9.86 34.79 -12.50
N HIS A 3 9.38 34.24 -11.40
CA HIS A 3 8.92 32.85 -11.39
C HIS A 3 7.64 32.74 -12.22
N THR A 4 7.56 31.72 -13.05
CA THR A 4 6.37 31.43 -13.86
C THR A 4 5.27 30.84 -12.98
N ARG A 5 3.98 30.96 -13.38
CA ARG A 5 2.85 30.34 -12.70
C ARG A 5 3.03 28.82 -12.56
N ARG A 6 3.72 28.20 -13.51
CA ARG A 6 4.02 26.76 -13.53
C ARG A 6 5.04 26.40 -12.44
N GLU A 7 6.11 27.17 -12.28
CA GLU A 7 7.10 26.98 -11.21
C GLU A 7 6.49 27.19 -9.82
N PHE A 8 5.58 28.16 -9.69
CA PHE A 8 4.82 28.37 -8.45
C PHE A 8 3.89 27.19 -8.12
N LEU A 9 3.19 26.64 -9.11
CA LEU A 9 2.33 25.46 -8.92
C LEU A 9 3.14 24.18 -8.63
N HIS A 10 4.30 24.00 -9.25
CA HIS A 10 5.23 22.93 -8.90
C HIS A 10 5.80 23.09 -7.49
N ALA A 11 6.12 24.28 -7.07
CA ALA A 11 6.55 24.57 -5.70
C ALA A 11 5.42 24.37 -4.67
N LEU A 12 4.17 24.71 -5.03
CA LEU A 12 2.98 24.45 -4.20
C LEU A 12 2.63 22.97 -4.11
N SER A 13 2.72 22.22 -5.20
CA SER A 13 2.47 20.76 -5.19
C SER A 13 3.57 20.02 -4.44
N ALA A 14 4.82 20.44 -4.56
CA ALA A 14 5.92 19.96 -3.73
C ALA A 14 5.72 20.34 -2.25
N GLY A 15 5.27 21.56 -1.98
CA GLY A 15 4.95 22.05 -0.65
C GLY A 15 3.77 21.34 0.00
N ALA A 16 2.71 21.03 -0.76
CA ALA A 16 1.57 20.27 -0.26
C ALA A 16 1.93 18.80 -0.03
N ALA A 17 2.76 18.19 -0.87
CA ALA A 17 3.32 16.87 -0.63
C ALA A 17 4.21 16.86 0.61
N VAL A 18 5.05 17.88 0.80
CA VAL A 18 5.88 18.04 2.02
C VAL A 18 5.00 18.29 3.25
N ALA A 19 3.93 19.08 3.15
CA ALA A 19 3.02 19.33 4.26
C ALA A 19 2.19 18.11 4.66
N SER A 20 1.78 17.26 3.71
CA SER A 20 1.14 15.97 4.01
C SER A 20 2.14 14.96 4.59
N LEU A 21 3.39 14.99 4.14
CA LEU A 21 4.49 14.18 4.66
C LEU A 21 4.98 14.69 6.03
N SER A 22 4.78 15.96 6.39
CA SER A 22 5.16 16.50 7.72
C SER A 22 4.38 15.82 8.85
N ARG A 23 3.15 15.36 8.62
CA ARG A 23 2.42 14.51 9.56
C ARG A 23 3.06 13.12 9.73
N PHE A 24 3.85 12.69 8.76
CA PHE A 24 4.68 11.48 8.84
C PHE A 24 6.05 11.74 9.48
N GLY A 25 6.32 12.98 9.86
CA GLY A 25 7.61 13.41 10.41
C GLY A 25 8.70 13.57 9.35
N VAL A 26 8.33 13.74 8.09
CA VAL A 26 9.25 14.08 7.01
C VAL A 26 9.38 15.58 6.96
N SER A 27 10.44 16.12 7.54
CA SER A 27 10.93 17.48 7.26
C SER A 27 12.08 17.39 6.27
N PRO A 28 12.33 18.42 5.44
CA PRO A 28 13.52 18.43 4.59
C PRO A 28 14.76 18.16 5.43
N ALA A 29 15.66 17.34 4.91
CA ALA A 29 16.76 16.66 5.61
C ALA A 29 17.89 17.57 6.12
N TRP A 30 17.57 18.56 6.92
CA TRP A 30 18.53 19.43 7.57
C TRP A 30 18.49 19.14 9.08
N ALA A 31 19.29 18.16 9.52
CA ALA A 31 19.50 17.78 10.92
C ALA A 31 18.22 17.44 11.70
N GLN A 32 17.54 16.35 11.31
CA GLN A 32 16.42 15.84 12.10
C GLN A 32 16.92 14.89 13.19
N SER A 33 16.66 15.23 14.45
CA SER A 33 16.78 14.28 15.55
C SER A 33 15.90 13.07 15.26
N ALA A 34 16.35 11.87 15.61
CA ALA A 34 15.56 10.66 15.44
C ALA A 34 14.17 10.84 16.08
N PRO A 35 13.09 10.46 15.39
CA PRO A 35 11.74 10.65 15.91
C PRO A 35 11.54 9.83 17.18
N THR A 36 10.86 10.40 18.17
CA THR A 36 10.51 9.70 19.41
C THR A 36 9.23 8.90 19.29
N ASP A 37 8.40 9.22 18.27
CA ASP A 37 7.14 8.54 17.99
C ASP A 37 7.29 7.46 16.89
N TYR A 38 6.38 6.50 16.91
CA TYR A 38 6.26 5.49 15.86
C TYR A 38 5.10 5.80 14.93
N LYS A 39 5.31 5.65 13.61
CA LYS A 39 4.24 5.74 12.61
C LYS A 39 4.38 4.64 11.57
N ALA A 40 3.24 4.05 11.20
CA ALA A 40 3.12 3.09 10.11
C ALA A 40 2.09 3.57 9.09
N LEU A 41 2.42 3.40 7.80
CA LEU A 41 1.46 3.48 6.70
C LEU A 41 1.14 2.05 6.26
N VAL A 42 -0.14 1.70 6.21
CA VAL A 42 -0.59 0.41 5.66
C VAL A 42 -1.42 0.71 4.41
N CYS A 43 -0.91 0.32 3.25
CA CYS A 43 -1.64 0.38 1.99
C CYS A 43 -2.42 -0.92 1.79
N ILE A 44 -3.74 -0.83 1.64
CA ILE A 44 -4.61 -1.93 1.24
C ILE A 44 -4.99 -1.68 -0.21
N PHE A 45 -4.48 -2.50 -1.12
CA PHE A 45 -4.70 -2.33 -2.55
C PHE A 45 -5.72 -3.33 -3.07
N LEU A 46 -6.76 -2.85 -3.76
CA LEU A 46 -7.82 -3.66 -4.30
C LEU A 46 -7.58 -3.87 -5.80
N PHE A 47 -7.11 -5.08 -6.17
CA PHE A 47 -6.78 -5.42 -7.54
C PHE A 47 -8.01 -5.82 -8.38
N GLY A 48 -8.01 -5.40 -9.64
CA GLY A 48 -9.00 -5.84 -10.63
C GLY A 48 -10.20 -4.89 -10.79
N GLY A 49 -10.08 -3.63 -10.35
CA GLY A 49 -11.11 -2.63 -10.63
C GLY A 49 -12.28 -2.63 -9.64
N ASN A 50 -11.96 -2.45 -8.36
CA ASN A 50 -12.98 -2.20 -7.34
C ASN A 50 -13.94 -1.08 -7.77
N ASP A 51 -15.24 -1.30 -7.64
CA ASP A 51 -16.29 -0.36 -8.00
C ASP A 51 -16.43 0.76 -6.97
N GLY A 52 -15.62 1.80 -7.11
CA GLY A 52 -15.66 2.96 -6.23
C GLY A 52 -17.02 3.66 -6.17
N ASN A 53 -17.84 3.55 -7.23
CA ASN A 53 -19.16 4.14 -7.28
C ASN A 53 -20.21 3.39 -6.42
N ASN A 54 -19.91 2.16 -6.01
CA ASN A 54 -20.69 1.41 -5.03
C ASN A 54 -20.07 1.44 -3.62
N VAL A 55 -18.85 1.96 -3.47
CA VAL A 55 -18.21 2.13 -2.14
C VAL A 55 -18.72 3.40 -1.45
N VAL A 56 -18.83 4.52 -2.18
CA VAL A 56 -19.32 5.79 -1.66
C VAL A 56 -20.32 6.38 -2.63
N ILE A 57 -21.55 6.54 -2.19
CA ILE A 57 -22.72 6.86 -3.01
C ILE A 57 -23.33 8.18 -2.54
N GLY A 58 -23.82 9.03 -3.45
CA GLY A 58 -24.66 10.17 -3.10
C GLY A 58 -25.97 9.68 -2.47
N ALA A 59 -26.19 10.02 -1.19
CA ALA A 59 -27.34 9.53 -0.43
C ALA A 59 -28.42 10.61 -0.20
N ASP A 60 -28.17 11.88 -0.53
CA ASP A 60 -29.21 12.88 -0.65
C ASP A 60 -30.12 12.59 -1.86
N THR A 61 -31.34 13.17 -1.87
CA THR A 61 -32.33 12.89 -2.92
C THR A 61 -31.76 13.07 -4.33
N ALA A 62 -31.04 14.16 -4.59
CA ALA A 62 -30.48 14.42 -5.92
C ALA A 62 -29.40 13.40 -6.28
N GLY A 63 -28.44 13.17 -5.40
CA GLY A 63 -27.33 12.26 -5.64
C GLY A 63 -27.76 10.81 -5.79
N TYR A 64 -28.74 10.37 -4.98
CA TYR A 64 -29.26 9.02 -5.13
C TYR A 64 -30.09 8.84 -6.40
N THR A 65 -30.84 9.87 -6.81
CA THR A 65 -31.58 9.84 -8.09
C THR A 65 -30.62 9.67 -9.27
N GLU A 66 -29.54 10.46 -9.32
CA GLU A 66 -28.50 10.35 -10.35
C GLU A 66 -27.85 8.96 -10.34
N TYR A 67 -27.43 8.48 -9.18
CA TYR A 67 -26.83 7.16 -9.02
C TYR A 67 -27.74 6.04 -9.48
N SER A 68 -29.01 6.03 -9.03
CA SER A 68 -29.97 4.97 -9.37
C SER A 68 -30.39 5.01 -10.85
N ALA A 69 -30.46 6.19 -11.46
CA ALA A 69 -30.73 6.33 -12.88
C ALA A 69 -29.65 5.67 -13.75
N VAL A 70 -28.37 5.79 -13.35
CA VAL A 70 -27.25 5.23 -14.10
C VAL A 70 -27.05 3.75 -13.78
N ARG A 71 -27.19 3.35 -12.51
CA ARG A 71 -26.79 2.03 -12.04
C ARG A 71 -27.96 1.06 -11.82
N GLY A 72 -29.18 1.58 -11.73
CA GLY A 72 -30.37 0.78 -11.49
C GLY A 72 -31.07 0.30 -12.76
N ALA A 73 -31.40 1.21 -13.66
CA ALA A 73 -32.31 0.95 -14.75
C ALA A 73 -31.81 -0.07 -15.79
N ALA A 74 -30.50 -0.08 -16.09
CA ALA A 74 -29.94 -0.91 -17.15
C ALA A 74 -29.11 -2.09 -16.61
N SER A 75 -28.50 -1.97 -15.45
CA SER A 75 -27.54 -2.96 -14.92
C SER A 75 -27.98 -3.65 -13.64
N GLY A 76 -28.93 -3.06 -12.90
CA GLY A 76 -29.40 -3.62 -11.63
C GLY A 76 -28.35 -3.79 -10.56
N ILE A 77 -27.27 -2.96 -10.61
CA ILE A 77 -26.14 -3.02 -9.68
C ILE A 77 -26.18 -1.91 -8.63
N ASN A 78 -27.30 -1.20 -8.52
CA ASN A 78 -27.47 -0.18 -7.49
C ASN A 78 -27.79 -0.81 -6.13
N ILE A 79 -27.26 -0.19 -5.08
CA ILE A 79 -27.59 -0.53 -3.69
C ILE A 79 -28.80 0.30 -3.27
N ALA A 80 -29.76 -0.29 -2.56
CA ALA A 80 -30.93 0.44 -2.09
C ALA A 80 -30.54 1.57 -1.14
N GLN A 81 -31.18 2.74 -1.28
CA GLN A 81 -30.85 3.93 -0.46
C GLN A 81 -31.00 3.64 1.05
N SER A 82 -31.98 2.82 1.42
CA SER A 82 -32.23 2.42 2.81
C SER A 82 -31.13 1.53 3.42
N GLU A 83 -30.30 0.92 2.60
CA GLU A 83 -29.20 0.06 3.06
C GLU A 83 -27.89 0.83 3.24
N LEU A 84 -27.80 2.05 2.71
CA LEU A 84 -26.60 2.86 2.75
C LEU A 84 -26.27 3.30 4.19
N LEU A 85 -25.00 3.20 4.55
CA LEU A 85 -24.47 3.69 5.83
C LEU A 85 -24.16 5.19 5.69
N THR A 86 -25.10 6.03 6.11
CA THR A 86 -25.06 7.48 5.90
C THR A 86 -23.87 8.15 6.59
N ILE A 87 -23.17 9.01 5.85
CA ILE A 87 -22.11 9.90 6.32
C ILE A 87 -22.37 11.34 5.90
N GLN A 88 -22.06 12.30 6.78
CA GLN A 88 -22.22 13.73 6.52
C GLN A 88 -20.84 14.42 6.61
N PRO A 89 -20.20 14.75 5.47
CA PRO A 89 -18.94 15.49 5.47
C PRO A 89 -19.14 16.93 5.99
N LYS A 90 -18.16 17.44 6.73
CA LYS A 90 -18.23 18.78 7.34
C LYS A 90 -18.11 19.93 6.32
N ASN A 91 -17.53 19.64 5.16
CA ASN A 91 -17.20 20.65 4.14
C ASN A 91 -18.25 20.76 3.02
N THR A 92 -19.38 20.09 3.14
CA THR A 92 -20.48 20.13 2.16
C THR A 92 -21.82 19.86 2.85
N SER A 93 -22.91 20.38 2.26
CA SER A 93 -24.26 20.02 2.67
C SER A 93 -24.76 18.71 2.06
N ARG A 94 -24.00 18.10 1.13
CA ARG A 94 -24.34 16.82 0.52
C ARG A 94 -24.22 15.68 1.53
N VAL A 95 -25.13 14.73 1.43
CA VAL A 95 -25.11 13.50 2.22
C VAL A 95 -24.61 12.37 1.34
N PHE A 96 -23.75 11.53 1.88
CA PHE A 96 -23.25 10.33 1.22
C PHE A 96 -23.54 9.09 2.05
N GLY A 97 -23.45 7.93 1.44
CA GLY A 97 -23.56 6.64 2.11
C GLY A 97 -22.40 5.73 1.72
N LEU A 98 -21.89 5.01 2.70
CA LEU A 98 -20.94 3.94 2.44
C LEU A 98 -21.70 2.65 2.12
N HIS A 99 -21.03 1.74 1.40
CA HIS A 99 -21.52 0.40 1.13
C HIS A 99 -21.91 -0.32 2.45
N PRO A 100 -23.03 -1.06 2.52
CA PRO A 100 -23.50 -1.72 3.75
C PRO A 100 -22.47 -2.68 4.37
N SER A 101 -21.62 -3.33 3.57
CA SER A 101 -20.53 -4.18 4.06
C SER A 101 -19.45 -3.43 4.85
N LEU A 102 -19.42 -2.10 4.79
CA LEU A 102 -18.47 -1.25 5.52
C LEU A 102 -18.96 -0.87 6.92
N ALA A 103 -19.91 -1.60 7.51
CA ALA A 103 -20.50 -1.32 8.82
C ALA A 103 -19.46 -1.19 9.95
N LYS A 104 -18.32 -1.90 9.85
CA LYS A 104 -17.22 -1.79 10.83
C LYS A 104 -16.32 -0.56 10.61
N VAL A 105 -16.30 -0.03 9.40
CA VAL A 105 -15.51 1.15 9.02
C VAL A 105 -16.32 2.44 9.25
N HIS A 106 -17.63 2.38 9.06
CA HIS A 106 -18.54 3.51 9.16
C HIS A 106 -18.37 4.37 10.44
N PRO A 107 -18.27 3.81 11.68
CA PRO A 107 -18.10 4.61 12.88
C PRO A 107 -16.83 5.46 12.91
N LEU A 108 -15.80 5.08 12.14
CA LEU A 108 -14.56 5.83 12.05
C LEU A 108 -14.75 7.19 11.38
N PHE A 109 -15.78 7.35 10.53
CA PHE A 109 -16.09 8.63 9.93
C PHE A 109 -16.61 9.63 10.98
N ALA A 110 -17.54 9.22 11.81
CA ALA A 110 -18.10 10.07 12.87
C ALA A 110 -17.04 10.47 13.92
N SER A 111 -16.10 9.56 14.22
CA SER A 111 -14.97 9.81 15.12
C SER A 111 -13.84 10.65 14.50
N GLY A 112 -13.94 11.02 13.22
CA GLY A 112 -12.91 11.79 12.50
C GLY A 112 -11.63 10.99 12.16
N GLN A 113 -11.72 9.66 12.18
CA GLN A 113 -10.62 8.74 11.86
C GLN A 113 -10.69 8.19 10.41
N LEU A 114 -11.75 8.50 9.68
CA LEU A 114 -11.93 8.15 8.27
C LEU A 114 -12.10 9.42 7.43
N ALA A 115 -11.34 9.51 6.35
CA ALA A 115 -11.53 10.49 5.29
C ALA A 115 -11.76 9.77 3.95
N VAL A 116 -12.63 10.33 3.12
CA VAL A 116 -12.87 9.85 1.76
C VAL A 116 -12.20 10.81 0.78
N LEU A 117 -11.37 10.26 -0.11
CA LEU A 117 -10.77 10.96 -1.25
C LEU A 117 -11.43 10.43 -2.51
N ALA A 118 -12.33 11.21 -3.09
CA ALA A 118 -13.04 10.87 -4.32
C ALA A 118 -12.33 11.46 -5.55
N ASN A 119 -12.62 10.88 -6.72
CA ASN A 119 -12.08 11.34 -8.01
C ASN A 119 -10.55 11.37 -8.08
N VAL A 120 -9.90 10.41 -7.43
CA VAL A 120 -8.46 10.21 -7.48
C VAL A 120 -8.15 9.10 -8.47
N GLY A 121 -7.25 9.37 -9.41
CA GLY A 121 -6.78 8.40 -10.39
C GLY A 121 -5.57 8.92 -11.14
N PRO A 122 -4.80 8.04 -11.80
CA PRO A 122 -3.67 8.47 -12.59
C PRO A 122 -4.14 9.21 -13.85
N LEU A 123 -3.71 10.46 -14.00
CA LEU A 123 -3.91 11.30 -15.18
C LEU A 123 -2.61 12.03 -15.48
N ASN A 124 -2.28 12.21 -16.76
CA ASN A 124 -1.11 13.00 -17.17
C ASN A 124 -1.37 14.50 -16.94
N ARG A 125 -2.64 14.91 -17.12
CA ARG A 125 -3.14 16.27 -16.86
C ARG A 125 -4.66 16.23 -16.68
N PRO A 126 -5.28 17.30 -16.15
CA PRO A 126 -6.74 17.44 -16.19
C PRO A 126 -7.23 17.29 -17.63
N THR A 127 -8.18 16.39 -17.87
CA THR A 127 -8.66 16.08 -19.20
C THR A 127 -10.14 16.36 -19.36
N THR A 128 -10.58 16.65 -20.59
CA THR A 128 -11.98 16.77 -20.97
C THR A 128 -12.42 15.54 -21.76
N LYS A 129 -13.74 15.31 -21.88
CA LYS A 129 -14.26 14.25 -22.74
C LYS A 129 -13.75 14.36 -24.17
N ALA A 130 -13.64 15.58 -24.73
CA ALA A 130 -13.13 15.80 -26.07
C ALA A 130 -11.65 15.42 -26.19
N ALA A 131 -10.81 15.81 -25.24
CA ALA A 131 -9.39 15.44 -25.19
C ALA A 131 -9.22 13.92 -25.07
N TYR A 132 -10.01 13.28 -24.19
CA TYR A 132 -10.01 11.84 -24.04
C TYR A 132 -10.37 11.12 -25.36
N LEU A 133 -11.45 11.53 -26.02
CA LEU A 133 -11.88 10.93 -27.29
C LEU A 133 -10.87 11.16 -28.43
N ALA A 134 -10.13 12.27 -28.40
CA ALA A 134 -9.04 12.56 -29.35
C ALA A 134 -7.75 11.81 -29.03
N GLY A 135 -7.68 11.05 -27.93
CA GLY A 135 -6.49 10.36 -27.48
C GLY A 135 -5.35 11.27 -27.01
N THR A 136 -5.67 12.54 -26.73
CA THR A 136 -4.65 13.53 -26.35
C THR A 136 -4.32 13.40 -24.88
N ASP A 137 -3.04 13.11 -24.58
CA ASP A 137 -2.51 13.03 -23.21
C ASP A 137 -3.18 12.01 -22.29
N ASN A 138 -3.76 10.96 -22.85
CA ASN A 138 -4.24 9.85 -22.06
C ASN A 138 -3.07 9.15 -21.35
N PRO A 139 -3.30 8.56 -20.18
CA PRO A 139 -2.35 7.64 -19.56
C PRO A 139 -1.95 6.53 -20.53
N TYR A 140 -0.69 6.09 -20.45
CA TYR A 140 -0.26 4.98 -21.30
C TYR A 140 -1.09 3.72 -20.99
N GLN A 141 -1.36 2.93 -22.03
CA GLN A 141 -2.13 1.68 -21.92
C GLN A 141 -3.43 1.82 -21.10
N LEU A 142 -4.16 2.91 -21.31
CA LEU A 142 -5.47 3.10 -20.69
C LEU A 142 -6.35 1.88 -21.00
N PHE A 143 -7.07 1.34 -20.00
CA PHE A 143 -7.83 0.09 -19.99
C PHE A 143 -7.02 -1.22 -19.85
N SER A 144 -5.69 -1.19 -19.83
CA SER A 144 -4.92 -2.33 -19.38
C SER A 144 -4.92 -2.39 -17.85
N HIS A 145 -5.48 -3.45 -17.27
CA HIS A 145 -5.50 -3.64 -15.80
C HIS A 145 -4.09 -3.60 -15.20
N ALA A 146 -3.13 -4.30 -15.82
CA ALA A 146 -1.76 -4.37 -15.32
C ALA A 146 -1.08 -3.00 -15.31
N ASP A 147 -1.23 -2.23 -16.40
CA ASP A 147 -0.62 -0.91 -16.51
C ASP A 147 -1.27 0.10 -15.58
N GLN A 148 -2.60 0.12 -15.47
CA GLN A 148 -3.29 1.00 -14.53
C GLN A 148 -2.96 0.66 -13.07
N GLN A 149 -2.83 -0.61 -12.72
CA GLN A 149 -2.36 -1.03 -11.39
C GLN A 149 -0.92 -0.55 -11.14
N ALA A 150 -0.04 -0.62 -12.14
CA ALA A 150 1.30 -0.07 -12.05
C ALA A 150 1.28 1.46 -11.87
N GLN A 151 0.45 2.17 -12.64
CA GLN A 151 0.28 3.63 -12.52
C GLN A 151 -0.19 4.05 -11.12
N TRP A 152 -1.13 3.32 -10.53
CA TRP A 152 -1.57 3.55 -9.14
C TRP A 152 -0.45 3.33 -8.12
N GLN A 153 0.37 2.32 -8.33
CA GLN A 153 1.48 2.00 -7.43
C GLN A 153 2.67 2.95 -7.62
N THR A 154 2.87 3.47 -8.83
CA THR A 154 3.99 4.37 -9.13
C THR A 154 3.63 5.84 -9.07
N THR A 155 2.37 6.22 -9.27
CA THR A 155 1.90 7.59 -9.54
C THR A 155 2.45 8.20 -10.84
N PHE A 156 3.04 7.39 -11.72
CA PHE A 156 3.44 7.80 -13.07
C PHE A 156 2.44 7.24 -14.08
N SER A 157 1.89 8.10 -14.92
CA SER A 157 0.85 7.77 -15.89
C SER A 157 1.26 8.06 -17.34
N ASP A 158 2.40 8.66 -17.55
CA ASP A 158 3.00 8.98 -18.85
C ASP A 158 4.02 7.93 -19.30
N GLU A 159 4.73 7.30 -18.36
CA GLU A 159 5.73 6.28 -18.64
C GLU A 159 5.81 5.22 -17.52
N PRO A 160 6.30 4.01 -17.82
CA PRO A 160 6.58 3.01 -16.81
C PRO A 160 7.68 3.45 -15.84
N SER A 161 7.50 3.15 -14.56
CA SER A 161 8.49 3.42 -13.51
C SER A 161 8.93 2.13 -12.81
N ARG A 162 10.16 2.12 -12.31
CA ARG A 162 10.72 1.00 -11.51
C ARG A 162 10.53 1.21 -10.01
N THR A 163 10.02 2.36 -9.59
CA THR A 163 9.81 2.68 -8.17
C THR A 163 8.35 2.99 -7.89
N GLY A 164 7.87 2.49 -6.75
CA GLY A 164 6.55 2.81 -6.24
C GLY A 164 6.57 3.97 -5.26
N TRP A 165 5.42 4.63 -5.06
CA TRP A 165 5.35 5.76 -4.16
C TRP A 165 5.56 5.38 -2.69
N GLY A 166 5.20 4.16 -2.28
CA GLY A 166 5.50 3.64 -0.94
C GLY A 166 7.00 3.42 -0.73
N GLY A 167 7.71 2.92 -1.76
CA GLY A 167 9.16 2.78 -1.74
C GLY A 167 9.89 4.12 -1.72
N ARG A 168 9.43 5.10 -2.52
CA ARG A 168 9.99 6.47 -2.45
C ARG A 168 9.73 7.15 -1.10
N LEU A 169 8.57 6.88 -0.48
CA LEU A 169 8.33 7.29 0.91
C LEU A 169 9.31 6.61 1.87
N ALA A 170 9.57 5.31 1.68
CA ALA A 170 10.55 4.58 2.48
C ALA A 170 11.95 5.16 2.34
N ASP A 171 12.38 5.52 1.12
CA ASP A 171 13.65 6.22 0.87
C ASP A 171 13.73 7.53 1.69
N ALA A 172 12.66 8.32 1.68
CA ALA A 172 12.61 9.61 2.37
C ALA A 172 12.67 9.50 3.90
N VAL A 173 12.18 8.41 4.49
CA VAL A 173 12.12 8.22 5.95
C VAL A 173 13.14 7.22 6.50
N LYS A 174 13.97 6.61 5.64
CA LYS A 174 14.96 5.57 6.01
C LYS A 174 15.86 6.01 7.16
N SER A 175 16.36 7.24 7.12
CA SER A 175 17.24 7.78 8.14
C SER A 175 16.60 7.87 9.54
N MET A 176 15.28 7.92 9.62
CA MET A 176 14.53 7.98 10.87
C MET A 176 14.56 6.66 11.66
N ASN A 177 14.90 5.55 11.01
CA ASN A 177 15.06 4.24 11.66
C ASN A 177 16.50 3.98 12.14
N GLY A 178 17.43 4.92 11.92
CA GLY A 178 18.83 4.76 12.34
C GLY A 178 19.46 3.51 11.73
N SER A 179 20.03 2.66 12.59
CA SER A 179 20.70 1.41 12.20
C SER A 179 19.80 0.18 12.29
N ALA A 180 18.48 0.34 12.33
CA ALA A 180 17.56 -0.79 12.39
C ALA A 180 17.75 -1.72 11.18
N ALA A 181 17.86 -3.02 11.42
CA ALA A 181 18.04 -4.01 10.36
C ALA A 181 16.76 -4.20 9.53
N MET A 182 15.58 -4.03 10.15
CA MET A 182 14.29 -4.19 9.48
C MET A 182 14.10 -3.09 8.43
N PRO A 183 13.82 -3.43 7.16
CA PRO A 183 13.51 -2.45 6.13
C PRO A 183 12.28 -1.61 6.46
N VAL A 184 12.26 -0.35 6.00
CA VAL A 184 11.10 0.55 6.16
C VAL A 184 9.90 -0.01 5.42
N SER A 185 10.11 -0.54 4.20
CA SER A 185 9.04 -1.04 3.35
C SER A 185 8.91 -2.56 3.47
N THR A 186 7.70 -3.05 3.69
CA THR A 186 7.38 -4.47 3.81
C THR A 186 6.11 -4.80 3.05
N SER A 187 6.15 -5.81 2.20
CA SER A 187 4.97 -6.34 1.51
C SER A 187 4.58 -7.71 2.05
N ILE A 188 3.29 -7.89 2.35
CA ILE A 188 2.72 -9.20 2.69
C ILE A 188 2.05 -9.82 1.46
N ALA A 189 1.92 -9.07 0.37
CA ALA A 189 1.29 -9.49 -0.88
C ALA A 189 2.30 -9.91 -1.97
N GLY A 190 3.48 -10.39 -1.59
CA GLY A 190 4.54 -10.74 -2.52
C GLY A 190 5.37 -9.52 -2.96
N ASN A 191 6.12 -9.69 -4.04
CA ASN A 191 6.91 -8.60 -4.60
C ASN A 191 6.01 -7.65 -5.39
N VAL A 192 5.95 -6.38 -4.97
CA VAL A 192 5.06 -5.35 -5.52
C VAL A 192 5.82 -4.07 -5.82
N LEU A 193 5.41 -3.42 -6.90
CA LEU A 193 6.04 -2.19 -7.37
C LEU A 193 5.87 -1.04 -6.38
N PHE A 194 4.71 -0.94 -5.73
CA PHE A 194 4.44 0.04 -4.66
C PHE A 194 5.57 0.16 -3.64
N ALA A 195 6.12 -0.98 -3.23
CA ALA A 195 7.07 -1.07 -2.12
C ALA A 195 8.54 -0.84 -2.53
N GLN A 196 8.84 -0.72 -3.84
CA GLN A 196 10.19 -0.56 -4.36
C GLN A 196 10.63 0.90 -4.33
N GLY A 197 11.70 1.20 -3.63
CA GLY A 197 12.38 2.50 -3.62
C GLY A 197 13.55 2.57 -4.60
N SER A 198 14.18 3.72 -4.69
CA SER A 198 15.45 3.91 -5.42
C SER A 198 16.67 3.51 -4.56
N ALA A 199 16.56 3.72 -3.26
CA ALA A 199 17.62 3.45 -2.27
C ALA A 199 17.21 2.40 -1.22
N THR A 200 15.96 1.96 -1.24
CA THR A 200 15.42 0.94 -0.33
C THR A 200 14.74 -0.17 -1.13
N SER A 201 15.01 -1.40 -0.72
CA SER A 201 14.28 -2.58 -1.20
C SER A 201 13.25 -3.00 -0.15
N ALA A 202 12.11 -3.50 -0.61
CA ALA A 202 11.08 -4.01 0.28
C ALA A 202 11.44 -5.41 0.79
N LEU A 203 11.11 -5.68 2.05
CA LEU A 203 11.04 -7.04 2.56
C LEU A 203 9.70 -7.66 2.15
N THR A 204 9.73 -8.84 1.56
CA THR A 204 8.53 -9.65 1.33
C THR A 204 8.39 -10.66 2.45
N VAL A 205 7.27 -10.60 3.17
CA VAL A 205 6.92 -11.51 4.27
C VAL A 205 5.68 -12.31 3.85
N PRO A 206 5.65 -13.63 4.00
CA PRO A 206 4.45 -14.41 3.67
C PRO A 206 3.29 -14.09 4.61
N SER A 207 2.05 -14.23 4.12
CA SER A 207 0.85 -14.04 4.94
C SER A 207 0.67 -15.14 6.00
N SER A 208 1.34 -16.28 5.83
CA SER A 208 1.39 -17.39 6.79
C SER A 208 2.71 -18.14 6.68
N GLY A 209 3.10 -18.83 7.74
CA GLY A 209 4.37 -19.56 7.79
C GLY A 209 5.58 -18.65 7.97
N THR A 210 6.74 -19.12 7.57
CA THR A 210 8.04 -18.45 7.68
C THR A 210 8.71 -18.33 6.31
N PHE A 211 9.74 -17.51 6.23
CA PHE A 211 10.55 -17.33 5.02
C PHE A 211 12.05 -17.53 5.30
N GLY A 212 12.86 -17.57 4.26
CA GLY A 212 14.29 -17.82 4.33
C GLY A 212 14.64 -19.25 3.94
N LEU A 213 15.73 -19.77 4.47
CA LEU A 213 16.18 -21.12 4.13
C LEU A 213 15.25 -22.18 4.72
N SER A 214 14.89 -23.17 3.93
CA SER A 214 14.03 -24.29 4.35
C SER A 214 14.73 -25.23 5.33
N ASP A 215 16.07 -25.23 5.39
CA ASP A 215 16.88 -26.11 6.23
C ASP A 215 17.65 -25.30 7.28
N ASN A 216 16.93 -24.74 8.25
CA ASN A 216 17.50 -24.05 9.42
C ASN A 216 17.79 -25.02 10.58
N GLY A 217 17.88 -26.31 10.32
CA GLY A 217 18.15 -27.32 11.33
C GLY A 217 19.48 -27.11 12.03
N THR A 218 19.59 -27.62 13.25
CA THR A 218 20.82 -27.59 14.07
C THR A 218 21.64 -28.90 13.95
N ASN A 219 21.16 -29.86 13.15
CA ASN A 219 21.88 -31.11 12.91
C ASN A 219 23.15 -30.86 12.05
N SER A 220 24.04 -31.83 11.99
CA SER A 220 25.33 -31.73 11.30
C SER A 220 25.20 -31.43 9.81
N ILE A 221 24.17 -31.99 9.15
CA ILE A 221 23.93 -31.79 7.71
C ILE A 221 23.47 -30.35 7.43
N ALA A 222 22.53 -29.86 8.22
CA ALA A 222 22.05 -28.47 8.08
C ALA A 222 23.18 -27.46 8.31
N ARG A 223 24.01 -27.68 9.34
CA ARG A 223 25.18 -26.83 9.60
C ARG A 223 26.20 -26.88 8.46
N ALA A 224 26.49 -28.06 7.91
CA ALA A 224 27.38 -28.18 6.77
C ALA A 224 26.85 -27.42 5.53
N ARG A 225 25.55 -27.49 5.26
CA ARG A 225 24.89 -26.72 4.17
C ARG A 225 24.98 -25.22 4.41
N GLN A 226 24.71 -24.75 5.63
CA GLN A 226 24.84 -23.35 6.01
C GLN A 226 26.27 -22.84 5.84
N GLN A 227 27.28 -23.63 6.26
CA GLN A 227 28.68 -23.30 6.06
C GLN A 227 29.09 -23.23 4.59
N ALA A 228 28.63 -24.21 3.78
CA ALA A 228 28.85 -24.22 2.33
C ALA A 228 28.21 -23.00 1.66
N LEU A 229 26.97 -22.65 2.04
CA LEU A 229 26.31 -21.45 1.52
C LEU A 229 27.07 -20.17 1.91
N ALA A 230 27.51 -20.06 3.17
CA ALA A 230 28.30 -18.91 3.62
C ALA A 230 29.61 -18.76 2.85
N ALA A 231 30.27 -19.89 2.54
CA ALA A 231 31.48 -19.91 1.71
C ALA A 231 31.16 -19.44 0.27
N LEU A 232 30.09 -19.97 -0.35
CA LEU A 232 29.66 -19.55 -1.69
C LEU A 232 29.32 -18.05 -1.76
N LEU A 233 28.70 -17.49 -0.73
CA LEU A 233 28.39 -16.06 -0.67
C LEU A 233 29.64 -15.19 -0.53
N GLY A 234 30.79 -15.78 -0.20
CA GLY A 234 32.09 -15.13 -0.18
C GLY A 234 32.83 -15.14 -1.51
N GLU A 235 32.44 -15.99 -2.46
CA GLU A 235 33.09 -16.16 -3.76
C GLU A 235 32.71 -15.07 -4.75
N GLY A 236 33.61 -14.77 -5.70
CA GLY A 236 33.35 -13.89 -6.85
C GLY A 236 33.00 -12.44 -6.49
N ARG A 237 33.40 -11.95 -5.34
CA ARG A 237 33.08 -10.60 -4.83
C ARG A 237 33.78 -9.45 -5.57
N ASP A 238 34.63 -9.77 -6.51
CA ASP A 238 35.21 -8.84 -7.48
C ASP A 238 34.23 -8.42 -8.61
N HIS A 239 33.14 -9.18 -8.79
CA HIS A 239 32.09 -8.87 -9.74
C HIS A 239 30.90 -8.23 -9.04
N THR A 240 30.53 -7.00 -9.42
CA THR A 240 29.46 -6.21 -8.78
C THR A 240 28.13 -6.96 -8.69
N LEU A 241 27.68 -7.62 -9.76
CA LEU A 241 26.42 -8.36 -9.75
C LEU A 241 26.46 -9.58 -8.82
N VAL A 242 27.59 -10.27 -8.73
CA VAL A 242 27.75 -11.40 -7.81
C VAL A 242 27.75 -10.90 -6.38
N MET A 243 28.47 -9.82 -6.10
CA MET A 243 28.54 -9.18 -4.78
C MET A 243 27.14 -8.73 -4.33
N GLU A 244 26.42 -7.96 -5.14
CA GLU A 244 25.08 -7.46 -4.82
C GLU A 244 24.08 -8.61 -4.60
N THR A 245 24.16 -9.68 -5.40
CA THR A 245 23.30 -10.86 -5.24
C THR A 245 23.62 -11.62 -3.95
N ALA A 246 24.90 -11.80 -3.65
CA ALA A 246 25.35 -12.46 -2.42
C ALA A 246 24.96 -11.67 -1.18
N ASP A 247 25.16 -10.35 -1.19
CA ASP A 247 24.77 -9.47 -0.09
C ASP A 247 23.25 -9.43 0.10
N GLY A 248 22.49 -9.39 -0.99
CA GLY A 248 21.03 -9.48 -0.96
C GLY A 248 20.53 -10.78 -0.32
N LEU A 249 21.12 -11.93 -0.70
CA LEU A 249 20.76 -13.22 -0.12
C LEU A 249 21.18 -13.34 1.35
N ALA A 250 22.41 -12.90 1.70
CA ALA A 250 22.89 -12.87 3.08
C ALA A 250 21.98 -12.01 3.97
N ASN A 251 21.57 -10.84 3.48
CA ASN A 251 20.63 -9.96 4.17
C ASN A 251 19.25 -10.60 4.34
N ALA A 252 18.72 -11.27 3.31
CA ALA A 252 17.43 -11.98 3.40
C ALA A 252 17.48 -13.12 4.44
N ILE A 253 18.58 -13.88 4.50
CA ILE A 253 18.79 -14.91 5.51
C ILE A 253 18.83 -14.29 6.92
N ASN A 254 19.59 -13.21 7.10
CA ASN A 254 19.66 -12.51 8.38
C ASN A 254 18.31 -11.97 8.81
N LEU A 255 17.55 -11.31 7.90
CA LEU A 255 16.21 -10.83 8.18
C LEU A 255 15.25 -11.95 8.57
N SER A 256 15.40 -13.14 7.98
CA SER A 256 14.56 -14.29 8.35
C SER A 256 14.76 -14.70 9.81
N THR A 257 15.99 -14.61 10.34
CA THR A 257 16.27 -14.95 11.74
C THR A 257 15.67 -13.95 12.73
N ILE A 258 15.51 -12.70 12.30
CA ILE A 258 14.95 -11.60 13.13
C ILE A 258 13.41 -11.61 13.06
N VAL A 259 12.85 -11.83 11.87
CA VAL A 259 11.42 -11.67 11.61
C VAL A 259 10.61 -12.94 11.90
N ASN A 260 11.14 -14.13 11.57
CA ASN A 260 10.43 -15.39 11.75
C ASN A 260 9.97 -15.65 13.19
N PRO A 261 10.76 -15.37 14.25
CA PRO A 261 10.27 -15.51 15.61
C PRO A 261 9.03 -14.66 15.91
N VAL A 262 8.95 -13.46 15.33
CA VAL A 262 7.82 -12.54 15.50
C VAL A 262 6.56 -13.04 14.78
N ILE A 263 6.70 -13.41 13.51
CA ILE A 263 5.54 -13.83 12.70
C ILE A 263 5.02 -15.20 13.09
N SER A 264 5.88 -16.09 13.63
CA SER A 264 5.51 -17.41 14.12
C SER A 264 4.93 -17.38 15.54
N ALA A 265 5.20 -16.31 16.30
CA ALA A 265 4.72 -16.21 17.67
C ALA A 265 3.19 -16.19 17.73
N THR A 266 2.67 -16.95 18.69
CA THR A 266 1.25 -16.91 19.04
C THR A 266 0.98 -15.66 19.84
N ASN A 267 0.17 -14.74 19.29
CA ASN A 267 -0.33 -13.57 20.00
C ASN A 267 -1.86 -13.64 20.00
N THR A 268 -2.43 -14.15 21.07
CA THR A 268 -3.88 -14.38 21.20
C THR A 268 -4.69 -13.09 21.08
N THR A 269 -4.16 -11.98 21.60
CA THR A 269 -4.80 -10.65 21.48
C THR A 269 -4.90 -10.23 20.02
N ILE A 270 -3.82 -10.34 19.24
CA ILE A 270 -3.86 -10.01 17.81
C ILE A 270 -4.75 -11.02 17.07
N GLN A 271 -4.59 -12.32 17.34
CA GLN A 271 -5.36 -13.36 16.65
C GLN A 271 -6.88 -13.19 16.83
N SER A 272 -7.33 -12.78 18.03
CA SER A 272 -8.77 -12.58 18.31
C SER A 272 -9.38 -11.40 17.53
N LEU A 273 -8.57 -10.48 17.01
CA LEU A 273 -9.05 -9.34 16.23
C LEU A 273 -9.33 -9.67 14.76
N PHE A 274 -8.84 -10.81 14.27
CA PHE A 274 -8.91 -11.16 12.85
C PHE A 274 -9.62 -12.49 12.64
N ASN A 275 -10.71 -12.51 11.88
CA ASN A 275 -11.28 -13.75 11.35
C ASN A 275 -10.51 -14.11 10.06
N THR A 276 -9.56 -15.03 10.19
CA THR A 276 -8.66 -15.42 9.10
C THR A 276 -9.18 -16.59 8.27
N THR A 277 -10.25 -17.25 8.69
CA THR A 277 -10.81 -18.41 7.98
C THR A 277 -11.36 -17.97 6.62
N GLY A 278 -10.74 -18.46 5.55
CA GLY A 278 -11.13 -18.12 4.18
C GLY A 278 -10.90 -16.64 3.79
N ASN A 279 -10.18 -15.87 4.61
CA ASN A 279 -9.98 -14.44 4.42
C ASN A 279 -8.48 -14.10 4.28
N SER A 280 -8.01 -14.01 3.04
CA SER A 280 -6.61 -13.73 2.73
C SER A 280 -6.16 -12.34 3.18
N LEU A 281 -7.04 -11.33 3.10
CA LEU A 281 -6.72 -9.97 3.58
C LEU A 281 -6.57 -9.95 5.10
N ALA A 282 -7.43 -10.66 5.83
CA ALA A 282 -7.31 -10.76 7.28
C ALA A 282 -5.99 -11.42 7.71
N LEU A 283 -5.55 -12.47 6.99
CA LEU A 283 -4.23 -13.10 7.22
C LEU A 283 -3.09 -12.10 7.02
N GLN A 284 -3.11 -11.34 5.92
CA GLN A 284 -2.09 -10.32 5.63
C GLN A 284 -2.09 -9.22 6.70
N LEU A 285 -3.25 -8.70 7.08
CA LEU A 285 -3.36 -7.64 8.11
C LEU A 285 -2.95 -8.14 9.50
N GLN A 286 -3.20 -9.40 9.81
CA GLN A 286 -2.73 -10.02 11.06
C GLN A 286 -1.20 -10.05 11.10
N GLN A 287 -0.52 -10.38 10.00
CA GLN A 287 0.95 -10.32 9.93
C GLN A 287 1.46 -8.89 10.09
N VAL A 288 0.83 -7.91 9.42
CA VAL A 288 1.15 -6.48 9.61
C VAL A 288 1.03 -6.10 11.09
N ALA A 289 -0.05 -6.50 11.75
CA ALA A 289 -0.26 -6.20 13.18
C ALA A 289 0.84 -6.81 14.07
N LYS A 290 1.29 -8.04 13.79
CA LYS A 290 2.42 -8.66 14.51
C LYS A 290 3.72 -7.88 14.31
N LEU A 291 4.01 -7.45 13.08
CA LEU A 291 5.22 -6.67 12.76
C LEU A 291 5.18 -5.28 13.43
N ILE A 292 4.02 -4.61 13.45
CA ILE A 292 3.83 -3.34 14.16
C ILE A 292 4.01 -3.52 15.67
N ALA A 293 3.46 -4.59 16.24
CA ALA A 293 3.59 -4.88 17.66
C ALA A 293 5.06 -5.10 18.08
N ALA A 294 5.88 -5.64 17.18
CA ALA A 294 7.31 -5.89 17.40
C ALA A 294 8.23 -4.68 17.03
N ARG A 295 7.67 -3.51 16.73
CA ARG A 295 8.43 -2.32 16.31
C ARG A 295 9.62 -1.97 17.22
N ASP A 296 9.44 -2.12 18.54
CA ASP A 296 10.48 -1.80 19.52
C ASP A 296 11.60 -2.86 19.49
N THR A 297 11.25 -4.14 19.28
CA THR A 297 12.21 -5.23 19.07
C THR A 297 13.04 -4.99 17.80
N PHE A 298 12.44 -4.48 16.74
CA PHE A 298 13.12 -4.13 15.49
C PHE A 298 13.87 -2.80 15.55
N GLY A 299 13.60 -1.96 16.55
CA GLY A 299 14.19 -0.62 16.69
C GLY A 299 13.69 0.37 15.63
N VAL A 300 12.51 0.14 15.03
CA VAL A 300 11.98 0.97 13.94
C VAL A 300 11.03 2.04 14.44
N LYS A 301 11.04 3.19 13.77
CA LYS A 301 10.14 4.33 14.04
C LYS A 301 9.20 4.63 12.88
N ARG A 302 9.56 4.22 11.66
CA ARG A 302 8.78 4.43 10.44
C ARG A 302 8.70 3.13 9.66
N GLN A 303 7.48 2.73 9.30
CA GLN A 303 7.25 1.54 8.48
C GLN A 303 6.17 1.81 7.43
N VAL A 304 6.33 1.19 6.26
CA VAL A 304 5.38 1.22 5.14
C VAL A 304 5.04 -0.24 4.81
N PHE A 305 3.76 -0.57 4.85
CA PHE A 305 3.26 -1.91 4.57
C PHE A 305 2.37 -1.92 3.35
N PHE A 306 2.43 -3.02 2.60
CA PHE A 306 1.52 -3.29 1.50
C PHE A 306 0.82 -4.63 1.70
N VAL A 307 -0.50 -4.60 1.59
CA VAL A 307 -1.39 -5.77 1.54
C VAL A 307 -2.36 -5.62 0.40
N SER A 308 -2.92 -6.70 -0.10
CA SER A 308 -3.82 -6.64 -1.24
C SER A 308 -4.95 -7.64 -1.18
N LEU A 309 -6.02 -7.30 -1.86
CA LEU A 309 -7.15 -8.18 -2.14
C LEU A 309 -7.47 -8.09 -3.64
N GLY A 310 -7.59 -9.23 -4.30
CA GLY A 310 -8.05 -9.34 -5.68
C GLY A 310 -9.50 -9.81 -5.77
N GLY A 311 -9.97 -10.04 -7.00
CA GLY A 311 -11.30 -10.55 -7.27
C GLY A 311 -12.34 -9.48 -7.64
N PHE A 312 -11.91 -8.22 -7.79
CA PHE A 312 -12.80 -7.12 -8.15
C PHE A 312 -13.04 -6.97 -9.67
N ASP A 313 -12.36 -7.76 -10.51
CA ASP A 313 -12.60 -7.80 -11.95
C ASP A 313 -13.83 -8.67 -12.27
N THR A 314 -15.00 -8.11 -12.00
CA THR A 314 -16.27 -8.80 -12.15
C THR A 314 -16.90 -8.50 -13.50
N HIS A 315 -16.75 -9.38 -14.46
CA HIS A 315 -17.40 -9.26 -15.77
C HIS A 315 -18.91 -9.58 -15.70
N THR A 316 -19.35 -10.31 -14.68
CA THR A 316 -20.76 -10.65 -14.39
C THR A 316 -20.97 -10.83 -12.88
N GLY A 317 -22.21 -10.70 -12.40
CA GLY A 317 -22.57 -11.00 -11.01
C GLY A 317 -21.94 -10.07 -9.97
N GLN A 318 -21.67 -8.83 -10.31
CA GLN A 318 -20.95 -7.86 -9.46
C GLN A 318 -21.57 -7.71 -8.07
N LEU A 319 -22.90 -7.55 -7.95
CA LEU A 319 -23.59 -7.37 -6.66
C LEU A 319 -23.34 -8.50 -5.65
N ASN A 320 -23.08 -9.70 -6.15
CA ASN A 320 -22.85 -10.87 -5.28
C ASN A 320 -21.36 -11.07 -4.98
N THR A 321 -20.46 -10.33 -5.63
CA THR A 321 -19.03 -10.53 -5.58
C THR A 321 -18.29 -9.37 -4.90
N GLN A 322 -18.71 -8.16 -5.12
CA GLN A 322 -18.20 -6.93 -4.51
C GLN A 322 -19.13 -6.42 -3.39
#